data_3792b5fb6f9845f786c37bb6e496f92d
#
_entry.id   3792b5fb6f9845f786c37bb6e496f92d
#
_cell.length_a   1.000
_cell.length_b   1.000
_cell.length_c   1.000
_cell.angle_alpha   90.00
_cell.angle_beta   90.00
_cell.angle_gamma   90.00
#
_symmetry.space_group_name_H-M   'P 1'
#
loop_
_entity.id
_entity.type
_entity.pdbx_description
1 polymer ?
#
loop_
_entity_poly.entity_id
_entity_poly.type
_entity_poly.pdbx_seq_one_letter_code
_entity_poly.pdbx_strand_id
1 'polypeptide(L)'
;MRIKRKLKPTKTAKILFGVILAIIIVIASCITIYKVQEYNLMELNYSKEASHEIIFSGNYSKIKEVGENASLNAAFVSSDYIEENYEHYKNVTYVDHENYISNINQLVSKGYTDNDINVIFSHGTNDDVKEFINHDFVENISKILITDYAKLKYVDRYIAYQYENFCNWEDALRYVGLGLDLEKYTSLSETDTYSETMLVNNYHSLTSTYTPENLTTLDEEYSIDGEQQMAGTAAEAFKRLVDDAYKEGYHIKARSAYRSYAEQVEVYDLYLATYGQNYVDRFVAKPGFSEHQTGLCVDVMSTDTSTFADSDEYTWIRNNAYKYGFIERYQK
;
A
#
# COMPACT_ATOMS: atom_id res chain seq x y z
N MET A 1 -54.18 -32.09 -68.79
CA MET A 1 -53.99 -32.10 -67.30
C MET A 1 -52.93 -33.13 -66.95
N ARG A 2 -51.65 -32.70 -66.64
CA ARG A 2 -50.60 -33.63 -66.29
C ARG A 2 -50.60 -33.93 -64.81
N ILE A 3 -50.97 -35.16 -64.43
CA ILE A 3 -50.99 -35.67 -63.07
C ILE A 3 -49.51 -35.86 -62.66
N LYS A 4 -49.02 -34.96 -61.77
CA LYS A 4 -47.70 -35.15 -61.12
C LYS A 4 -47.76 -36.38 -60.20
N ARG A 5 -47.16 -37.51 -60.60
CA ARG A 5 -46.96 -38.65 -59.70
C ARG A 5 -46.06 -38.22 -58.55
N LYS A 6 -46.54 -38.19 -57.31
CA LYS A 6 -45.73 -38.07 -56.10
C LYS A 6 -44.87 -39.34 -56.00
N LEU A 7 -43.59 -39.16 -56.21
CA LEU A 7 -42.57 -40.24 -55.96
C LEU A 7 -42.58 -40.57 -54.46
N LYS A 8 -42.85 -41.83 -54.13
CA LYS A 8 -42.70 -42.29 -52.73
C LYS A 8 -41.21 -42.37 -52.38
N PRO A 9 -40.76 -41.83 -51.23
CA PRO A 9 -39.37 -41.86 -50.85
C PRO A 9 -38.86 -43.32 -50.67
N THR A 10 -37.65 -43.57 -51.12
CA THR A 10 -36.97 -44.87 -50.96
C THR A 10 -36.71 -45.16 -49.48
N LYS A 11 -36.47 -46.42 -49.13
CA LYS A 11 -36.13 -46.84 -47.75
C LYS A 11 -34.90 -46.11 -47.21
N THR A 12 -33.90 -45.92 -48.07
CA THR A 12 -32.67 -45.16 -47.76
C THR A 12 -32.98 -43.66 -47.51
N ALA A 13 -33.86 -43.05 -48.30
CA ALA A 13 -34.24 -41.64 -48.10
C ALA A 13 -35.00 -41.42 -46.78
N LYS A 14 -35.81 -42.40 -46.34
CA LYS A 14 -36.50 -42.34 -45.03
C LYS A 14 -35.52 -42.48 -43.86
N ILE A 15 -34.50 -43.38 -43.97
CA ILE A 15 -33.45 -43.51 -42.96
C ILE A 15 -32.62 -42.24 -42.85
N LEU A 16 -32.17 -41.68 -44.00
CA LEU A 16 -31.40 -40.44 -44.02
C LEU A 16 -32.19 -39.28 -43.43
N PHE A 17 -33.49 -39.16 -43.76
CA PHE A 17 -34.37 -38.13 -43.16
C PHE A 17 -34.48 -38.31 -41.64
N GLY A 18 -34.63 -39.53 -41.14
CA GLY A 18 -34.69 -39.83 -39.70
C GLY A 18 -33.39 -39.43 -38.97
N VAL A 19 -32.23 -39.71 -39.58
CA VAL A 19 -30.92 -39.32 -39.04
C VAL A 19 -30.77 -37.81 -39.01
N ILE A 20 -31.13 -37.11 -40.09
CA ILE A 20 -31.05 -35.65 -40.14
C ILE A 20 -31.99 -35.01 -39.09
N LEU A 21 -33.19 -35.56 -38.95
CA LEU A 21 -34.19 -35.08 -37.95
C LEU A 21 -33.64 -35.28 -36.53
N ALA A 22 -33.04 -36.44 -36.25
CA ALA A 22 -32.42 -36.73 -34.95
C ALA A 22 -31.26 -35.75 -34.64
N ILE A 23 -30.41 -35.44 -35.62
CA ILE A 23 -29.34 -34.42 -35.48
C ILE A 23 -29.91 -33.04 -35.18
N ILE A 24 -30.97 -32.65 -35.93
CA ILE A 24 -31.62 -31.35 -35.70
C ILE A 24 -32.21 -31.28 -34.28
N ILE A 25 -32.84 -32.34 -33.79
CA ILE A 25 -33.40 -32.40 -32.43
C ILE A 25 -32.28 -32.28 -31.39
N VAL A 26 -31.14 -32.96 -31.56
CA VAL A 26 -29.99 -32.87 -30.66
C VAL A 26 -29.43 -31.46 -30.64
N ILE A 27 -29.23 -30.85 -31.81
CA ILE A 27 -28.74 -29.44 -31.89
C ILE A 27 -29.72 -28.47 -31.21
N ALA A 28 -31.00 -28.62 -31.48
CA ALA A 28 -32.02 -27.76 -30.85
C ALA A 28 -32.06 -27.94 -29.34
N SER A 29 -31.89 -29.16 -28.84
CA SER A 29 -31.79 -29.44 -27.40
C SER A 29 -30.52 -28.83 -26.77
N CYS A 30 -29.38 -28.90 -27.41
CA CYS A 30 -28.13 -28.28 -26.95
C CYS A 30 -28.26 -26.75 -26.89
N ILE A 31 -28.85 -26.13 -27.91
CA ILE A 31 -29.11 -24.69 -27.94
C ILE A 31 -30.08 -24.27 -26.81
N THR A 32 -31.09 -25.07 -26.56
CA THR A 32 -32.05 -24.79 -25.47
C THR A 32 -31.40 -24.90 -24.12
N ILE A 33 -30.61 -25.94 -23.87
CA ILE A 33 -29.87 -26.10 -22.64
C ILE A 33 -28.91 -24.93 -22.43
N TYR A 34 -28.12 -24.56 -23.45
CA TYR A 34 -27.23 -23.41 -23.40
C TYR A 34 -27.99 -22.12 -23.02
N LYS A 35 -29.12 -21.84 -23.66
CA LYS A 35 -29.91 -20.64 -23.39
C LYS A 35 -30.48 -20.60 -21.97
N VAL A 36 -30.89 -21.73 -21.45
CA VAL A 36 -31.35 -21.84 -20.05
C VAL A 36 -30.21 -21.58 -19.08
N GLN A 37 -29.06 -22.14 -19.35
CA GLN A 37 -27.86 -21.95 -18.53
C GLN A 37 -27.39 -20.48 -18.55
N GLU A 38 -27.31 -19.88 -19.75
CA GLU A 38 -26.98 -18.45 -19.94
C GLU A 38 -27.96 -17.56 -19.15
N TYR A 39 -29.26 -17.81 -19.26
CA TYR A 39 -30.28 -17.04 -18.53
C TYR A 39 -30.10 -17.16 -17.01
N ASN A 40 -29.90 -18.38 -16.49
CA ASN A 40 -29.70 -18.61 -15.06
C ASN A 40 -28.45 -17.91 -14.51
N LEU A 41 -27.38 -17.84 -15.29
CA LEU A 41 -26.16 -17.12 -14.89
C LEU A 41 -26.38 -15.60 -14.90
N MET A 42 -27.11 -15.09 -15.88
CA MET A 42 -27.45 -13.65 -15.92
C MET A 42 -28.35 -13.23 -14.74
N GLU A 43 -29.25 -14.09 -14.27
CA GLU A 43 -30.01 -13.88 -13.03
C GLU A 43 -29.12 -13.81 -11.78
N LEU A 44 -27.93 -14.44 -11.84
CA LEU A 44 -26.89 -14.37 -10.80
C LEU A 44 -25.89 -13.20 -11.03
N ASN A 45 -26.25 -12.22 -11.88
CA ASN A 45 -25.46 -11.05 -12.23
C ASN A 45 -24.17 -11.31 -13.01
N TYR A 46 -23.99 -12.48 -13.63
CA TYR A 46 -22.87 -12.68 -14.57
C TYR A 46 -23.14 -11.93 -15.89
N SER A 47 -22.08 -11.37 -16.49
CA SER A 47 -22.18 -10.83 -17.83
C SER A 47 -22.45 -11.95 -18.85
N LYS A 48 -22.87 -11.60 -20.05
CA LYS A 48 -23.09 -12.57 -21.12
C LYS A 48 -21.80 -13.28 -21.54
N GLU A 49 -20.70 -12.52 -21.56
CA GLU A 49 -19.38 -13.04 -21.88
C GLU A 49 -18.91 -14.03 -20.79
N ALA A 50 -19.03 -13.68 -19.53
CA ALA A 50 -18.73 -14.55 -18.41
C ALA A 50 -19.59 -15.81 -18.41
N SER A 51 -20.89 -15.67 -18.68
CA SER A 51 -21.81 -16.82 -18.80
C SER A 51 -21.38 -17.80 -19.91
N HIS A 52 -20.89 -17.27 -21.03
CA HIS A 52 -20.36 -18.08 -22.13
C HIS A 52 -19.15 -18.89 -21.69
N GLU A 53 -18.14 -18.26 -21.07
CA GLU A 53 -16.93 -18.92 -20.56
C GLU A 53 -17.26 -20.01 -19.54
N ILE A 54 -18.14 -19.72 -18.58
CA ILE A 54 -18.57 -20.67 -17.56
C ILE A 54 -19.21 -21.93 -18.17
N ILE A 55 -20.09 -21.76 -19.16
CA ILE A 55 -20.79 -22.87 -19.79
C ILE A 55 -19.81 -23.70 -20.61
N PHE A 56 -18.92 -23.07 -21.40
CA PHE A 56 -17.97 -23.78 -22.25
C PHE A 56 -16.86 -24.46 -21.48
N SER A 57 -16.44 -23.93 -20.32
CA SER A 57 -15.48 -24.58 -19.43
C SER A 57 -16.08 -25.75 -18.63
N GLY A 58 -17.41 -25.98 -18.70
CA GLY A 58 -18.11 -27.03 -17.96
C GLY A 58 -18.39 -26.73 -16.49
N ASN A 59 -18.13 -25.49 -16.05
CA ASN A 59 -18.26 -25.08 -14.64
C ASN A 59 -19.68 -24.70 -14.20
N TYR A 60 -20.67 -24.71 -15.11
CA TYR A 60 -22.04 -24.30 -14.80
C TYR A 60 -22.66 -25.03 -13.59
N SER A 61 -22.42 -26.34 -13.45
CA SER A 61 -22.95 -27.12 -12.32
C SER A 61 -22.34 -26.69 -10.98
N LYS A 62 -21.07 -26.26 -10.97
CA LYS A 62 -20.34 -25.83 -9.77
C LYS A 62 -20.89 -24.51 -9.24
N ILE A 63 -21.19 -23.55 -10.11
CA ILE A 63 -21.75 -22.26 -9.72
C ILE A 63 -23.07 -22.40 -8.97
N LYS A 64 -23.90 -23.34 -9.38
CA LYS A 64 -25.20 -23.59 -8.74
C LYS A 64 -25.06 -24.08 -7.29
N GLU A 65 -23.90 -24.69 -6.95
CA GLU A 65 -23.60 -25.21 -5.62
C GLU A 65 -22.92 -24.18 -4.71
N VAL A 66 -22.30 -23.13 -5.29
CA VAL A 66 -21.35 -22.26 -4.59
C VAL A 66 -21.96 -20.92 -4.14
N GLY A 67 -23.08 -20.49 -4.75
CA GLY A 67 -23.73 -19.21 -4.40
C GLY A 67 -22.90 -17.96 -4.77
N GLU A 68 -22.92 -16.93 -3.92
CA GLU A 68 -22.34 -15.60 -4.19
C GLU A 68 -20.83 -15.48 -3.82
N ASN A 69 -20.03 -16.49 -3.99
CA ASN A 69 -18.59 -16.40 -3.75
C ASN A 69 -17.88 -15.69 -4.91
N ALA A 70 -17.49 -14.44 -4.70
CA ALA A 70 -16.89 -13.59 -5.73
C ALA A 70 -15.56 -14.12 -6.26
N SER A 71 -14.73 -14.76 -5.43
CA SER A 71 -13.44 -15.34 -5.84
C SER A 71 -13.63 -16.56 -6.74
N LEU A 72 -14.53 -17.48 -6.39
CA LEU A 72 -14.90 -18.60 -7.26
C LEU A 72 -15.54 -18.16 -8.56
N ASN A 73 -16.37 -17.12 -8.51
CA ASN A 73 -16.97 -16.54 -9.70
C ASN A 73 -15.90 -16.00 -10.65
N ALA A 74 -14.88 -15.30 -10.13
CA ALA A 74 -13.73 -14.83 -10.91
C ALA A 74 -12.92 -16.02 -11.47
N ALA A 75 -12.73 -17.09 -10.69
CA ALA A 75 -12.01 -18.28 -11.12
C ALA A 75 -12.71 -18.97 -12.29
N PHE A 76 -14.02 -19.16 -12.23
CA PHE A 76 -14.77 -19.85 -13.28
C PHE A 76 -14.83 -19.14 -14.63
N VAL A 77 -14.60 -17.82 -14.65
CA VAL A 77 -14.53 -17.04 -15.90
C VAL A 77 -13.09 -16.86 -16.39
N SER A 78 -12.11 -17.29 -15.60
CA SER A 78 -10.69 -17.15 -15.94
C SER A 78 -10.20 -18.30 -16.81
N SER A 79 -9.39 -17.99 -17.83
CA SER A 79 -8.63 -19.00 -18.58
C SER A 79 -7.56 -19.72 -17.73
N ASP A 80 -7.19 -19.11 -16.58
CA ASP A 80 -6.17 -19.63 -15.66
C ASP A 80 -6.76 -20.55 -14.57
N TYR A 81 -8.06 -20.90 -14.68
CA TYR A 81 -8.70 -21.80 -13.74
C TYR A 81 -8.02 -23.18 -13.70
N ILE A 82 -7.66 -23.65 -12.52
CA ILE A 82 -7.07 -24.96 -12.23
C ILE A 82 -7.99 -25.68 -11.24
N GLU A 83 -8.51 -26.86 -11.63
CA GLU A 83 -9.47 -27.63 -10.81
C GLU A 83 -8.91 -27.99 -9.43
N GLU A 84 -7.64 -28.35 -9.35
CA GLU A 84 -6.94 -28.73 -8.12
C GLU A 84 -6.90 -27.60 -7.10
N ASN A 85 -7.02 -26.33 -7.56
CA ASN A 85 -6.99 -25.14 -6.72
C ASN A 85 -8.40 -24.66 -6.31
N TYR A 86 -9.45 -25.44 -6.56
CA TYR A 86 -10.85 -25.06 -6.28
C TYR A 86 -11.06 -24.59 -4.83
N GLU A 87 -10.56 -25.35 -3.83
CA GLU A 87 -10.72 -24.97 -2.41
C GLU A 87 -9.97 -23.69 -2.07
N HIS A 88 -8.82 -23.40 -2.71
CA HIS A 88 -8.10 -22.15 -2.54
C HIS A 88 -8.91 -20.96 -3.05
N TYR A 89 -9.49 -21.05 -4.26
CA TYR A 89 -10.37 -19.98 -4.78
C TYR A 89 -11.59 -19.72 -3.90
N LYS A 90 -12.11 -20.76 -3.25
CA LYS A 90 -13.25 -20.65 -2.35
C LYS A 90 -12.90 -19.92 -1.03
N ASN A 91 -11.70 -20.15 -0.52
CA ASN A 91 -11.24 -19.65 0.78
C ASN A 91 -10.55 -18.28 0.69
N VAL A 92 -10.05 -17.90 -0.50
CA VAL A 92 -9.42 -16.59 -0.72
C VAL A 92 -10.52 -15.55 -0.93
N THR A 93 -10.47 -14.48 -0.14
CA THR A 93 -11.38 -13.33 -0.28
C THR A 93 -11.05 -12.56 -1.54
N TYR A 94 -12.05 -12.33 -2.38
CA TYR A 94 -11.85 -11.57 -3.62
C TYR A 94 -11.45 -10.13 -3.35
N VAL A 95 -10.42 -9.69 -4.04
CA VAL A 95 -10.01 -8.29 -4.19
C VAL A 95 -9.78 -8.01 -5.68
N ASP A 96 -9.97 -6.77 -6.09
CA ASP A 96 -9.82 -6.37 -7.50
C ASP A 96 -8.32 -6.17 -7.82
N HIS A 97 -7.64 -7.27 -8.12
CA HIS A 97 -6.25 -7.30 -8.55
C HIS A 97 -6.12 -7.81 -9.99
N GLU A 98 -5.20 -7.23 -10.74
CA GLU A 98 -4.82 -7.77 -12.05
C GLU A 98 -4.33 -9.22 -11.94
N ASN A 99 -4.74 -10.05 -12.90
CA ASN A 99 -4.34 -11.47 -12.96
C ASN A 99 -4.65 -12.27 -11.67
N TYR A 100 -5.71 -11.90 -10.96
CA TYR A 100 -6.07 -12.43 -9.64
C TYR A 100 -5.96 -13.96 -9.54
N ILE A 101 -6.56 -14.70 -10.49
CA ILE A 101 -6.57 -16.17 -10.48
C ILE A 101 -5.19 -16.75 -10.79
N SER A 102 -4.47 -16.21 -11.76
CA SER A 102 -3.08 -16.60 -12.03
C SER A 102 -2.17 -16.37 -10.83
N ASN A 103 -2.37 -15.26 -10.12
CA ASN A 103 -1.61 -14.93 -8.92
C ASN A 103 -1.91 -15.92 -7.78
N ILE A 104 -3.17 -16.30 -7.55
CA ILE A 104 -3.51 -17.37 -6.59
C ILE A 104 -2.77 -18.66 -6.93
N ASN A 105 -2.83 -19.10 -8.20
CA ASN A 105 -2.17 -20.33 -8.64
C ASN A 105 -0.66 -20.32 -8.37
N GLN A 106 0.00 -19.19 -8.63
CA GLN A 106 1.43 -19.04 -8.38
C GLN A 106 1.76 -19.05 -6.89
N LEU A 107 0.98 -18.35 -6.06
CA LEU A 107 1.18 -18.32 -4.61
C LEU A 107 0.92 -19.69 -3.98
N VAL A 108 -0.14 -20.39 -4.38
CA VAL A 108 -0.41 -21.78 -3.96
C VAL A 108 0.74 -22.71 -4.34
N SER A 109 1.25 -22.61 -5.58
CA SER A 109 2.37 -23.44 -6.04
C SER A 109 3.67 -23.20 -5.26
N LYS A 110 3.83 -22.02 -4.66
CA LYS A 110 4.94 -21.68 -3.76
C LYS A 110 4.75 -22.20 -2.34
N GLY A 111 3.56 -22.64 -1.97
CA GLY A 111 3.26 -23.19 -0.64
C GLY A 111 2.61 -22.22 0.34
N TYR A 112 2.14 -21.05 -0.13
CA TYR A 112 1.38 -20.12 0.72
C TYR A 112 0.01 -20.66 1.08
N THR A 113 -0.40 -20.46 2.33
CA THR A 113 -1.75 -20.80 2.80
C THR A 113 -2.78 -19.79 2.30
N ASP A 114 -4.07 -20.17 2.33
CA ASP A 114 -5.17 -19.25 1.97
C ASP A 114 -5.15 -17.97 2.81
N ASN A 115 -4.76 -18.07 4.09
CA ASN A 115 -4.62 -16.93 4.96
C ASN A 115 -3.48 -16.00 4.51
N ASP A 116 -2.33 -16.55 4.12
CA ASP A 116 -1.21 -15.74 3.62
C ASP A 116 -1.62 -15.02 2.33
N ILE A 117 -2.31 -15.71 1.41
CA ILE A 117 -2.80 -15.15 0.16
C ILE A 117 -3.80 -14.02 0.42
N ASN A 118 -4.74 -14.20 1.36
CA ASN A 118 -5.67 -13.16 1.77
C ASN A 118 -4.95 -11.90 2.29
N VAL A 119 -3.90 -12.08 3.09
CA VAL A 119 -3.11 -10.97 3.61
C VAL A 119 -2.33 -10.27 2.49
N ILE A 120 -1.70 -11.04 1.59
CA ILE A 120 -0.97 -10.49 0.43
C ILE A 120 -1.89 -9.61 -0.42
N PHE A 121 -3.09 -10.09 -0.74
CA PHE A 121 -4.03 -9.33 -1.57
C PHE A 121 -4.67 -8.13 -0.87
N SER A 122 -4.91 -8.22 0.43
CA SER A 122 -5.55 -7.12 1.18
C SER A 122 -4.59 -5.97 1.51
N HIS A 123 -3.27 -6.21 1.53
CA HIS A 123 -2.27 -5.22 1.95
C HIS A 123 -1.31 -4.81 0.83
N GLY A 124 -1.23 -5.58 -0.27
CA GLY A 124 -0.35 -5.29 -1.40
C GLY A 124 -1.06 -4.57 -2.54
N THR A 125 -0.34 -3.71 -3.26
CA THR A 125 -0.74 -3.19 -4.58
C THR A 125 -0.52 -4.27 -5.65
N ASN A 126 -1.02 -4.05 -6.88
CA ASN A 126 -0.74 -4.97 -8.00
C ASN A 126 0.76 -5.16 -8.27
N ASP A 127 1.56 -4.11 -8.11
CA ASP A 127 3.01 -4.19 -8.32
C ASP A 127 3.70 -4.92 -7.17
N ASP A 128 3.27 -4.70 -5.93
CA ASP A 128 3.76 -5.45 -4.76
C ASP A 128 3.46 -6.95 -4.91
N VAL A 129 2.27 -7.32 -5.36
CA VAL A 129 1.90 -8.73 -5.59
C VAL A 129 2.77 -9.37 -6.67
N LYS A 130 3.06 -8.66 -7.78
CA LYS A 130 3.96 -9.12 -8.84
C LYS A 130 5.38 -9.33 -8.33
N GLU A 131 5.92 -8.36 -7.59
CA GLU A 131 7.25 -8.46 -7.00
C GLU A 131 7.32 -9.65 -6.04
N PHE A 132 6.31 -9.80 -5.20
CA PHE A 132 6.22 -10.87 -4.22
C PHE A 132 6.08 -12.28 -4.86
N ILE A 133 5.32 -12.41 -5.94
CA ILE A 133 5.21 -13.66 -6.71
C ILE A 133 6.56 -14.07 -7.31
N ASN A 134 7.40 -13.12 -7.71
CA ASN A 134 8.73 -13.39 -8.24
C ASN A 134 9.77 -13.71 -7.15
N HIS A 135 9.46 -13.43 -5.89
CA HIS A 135 10.31 -13.73 -4.74
C HIS A 135 10.22 -15.21 -4.35
N ASP A 136 11.24 -15.75 -3.66
CA ASP A 136 11.17 -17.06 -3.04
C ASP A 136 10.11 -17.12 -1.94
N PHE A 137 9.67 -18.33 -1.54
CA PHE A 137 8.71 -18.47 -0.44
C PHE A 137 9.23 -17.82 0.86
N VAL A 138 8.41 -16.98 1.46
CA VAL A 138 8.71 -16.30 2.73
C VAL A 138 7.81 -16.84 3.84
N GLU A 139 8.41 -17.56 4.78
CA GLU A 139 7.68 -18.07 5.94
C GLU A 139 7.15 -16.90 6.80
N ASN A 140 5.94 -17.06 7.32
CA ASN A 140 5.25 -16.05 8.17
C ASN A 140 5.00 -14.69 7.51
N ILE A 141 4.87 -14.65 6.19
CA ILE A 141 4.62 -13.38 5.45
C ILE A 141 3.39 -12.63 5.97
N SER A 142 2.34 -13.32 6.39
CA SER A 142 1.13 -12.72 6.97
C SER A 142 1.44 -11.87 8.20
N LYS A 143 2.42 -12.26 9.03
CA LYS A 143 2.85 -11.47 10.19
C LYS A 143 3.58 -10.19 9.81
N ILE A 144 4.26 -10.19 8.67
CA ILE A 144 4.97 -9.02 8.15
C ILE A 144 3.95 -8.03 7.58
N LEU A 145 3.04 -8.49 6.74
CA LEU A 145 2.16 -7.62 5.94
C LEU A 145 1.00 -7.01 6.72
N ILE A 146 0.54 -7.61 7.82
CA ILE A 146 -0.50 -6.99 8.68
C ILE A 146 0.00 -5.76 9.45
N THR A 147 1.30 -5.47 9.37
CA THR A 147 1.91 -4.32 10.04
C THR A 147 1.86 -3.12 9.11
N ASP A 148 1.12 -2.07 9.48
CA ASP A 148 0.82 -0.89 8.65
C ASP A 148 2.06 -0.19 8.06
N TYR A 149 3.22 -0.29 8.71
CA TYR A 149 4.48 0.31 8.25
C TYR A 149 5.40 -0.65 7.50
N ALA A 150 5.03 -1.93 7.35
CA ALA A 150 5.83 -2.88 6.59
C ALA A 150 5.76 -2.59 5.08
N LYS A 151 6.89 -2.70 4.41
CA LYS A 151 6.98 -2.49 2.95
C LYS A 151 7.49 -3.76 2.29
N LEU A 152 6.73 -4.31 1.34
CA LEU A 152 7.10 -5.54 0.61
C LEU A 152 8.50 -5.48 0.01
N LYS A 153 8.89 -4.33 -0.55
CA LYS A 153 10.24 -4.13 -1.11
C LYS A 153 11.40 -4.31 -0.11
N TYR A 154 11.11 -4.41 1.18
CA TYR A 154 12.12 -4.63 2.23
C TYR A 154 12.09 -6.06 2.79
N VAL A 155 11.32 -6.98 2.21
CA VAL A 155 11.17 -8.36 2.71
C VAL A 155 12.53 -9.05 2.92
N ASP A 156 13.43 -8.99 1.95
CA ASP A 156 14.77 -9.57 2.08
C ASP A 156 15.56 -9.00 3.25
N ARG A 157 15.46 -7.69 3.45
CA ARG A 157 16.14 -7.01 4.56
C ARG A 157 15.54 -7.41 5.90
N TYR A 158 14.22 -7.57 6.00
CA TYR A 158 13.56 -8.06 7.22
C TYR A 158 14.02 -9.46 7.57
N ILE A 159 14.09 -10.36 6.58
CA ILE A 159 14.55 -11.73 6.76
C ILE A 159 16.02 -11.75 7.20
N ALA A 160 16.88 -11.02 6.49
CA ALA A 160 18.32 -10.93 6.82
C ALA A 160 18.51 -10.39 8.23
N TYR A 161 17.86 -9.28 8.57
CA TYR A 161 17.99 -8.67 9.88
C TYR A 161 17.49 -9.58 11.02
N GLN A 162 16.34 -10.23 10.84
CA GLN A 162 15.78 -11.17 11.81
C GLN A 162 16.73 -12.35 12.06
N TYR A 163 17.30 -12.89 10.97
CA TYR A 163 18.23 -14.01 11.06
C TYR A 163 19.56 -13.64 11.73
N GLU A 164 20.16 -12.51 11.34
CA GLU A 164 21.45 -12.05 11.85
C GLU A 164 21.39 -11.60 13.32
N ASN A 165 20.27 -11.03 13.74
CA ASN A 165 20.11 -10.47 15.08
C ASN A 165 19.31 -11.37 16.04
N PHE A 166 18.80 -12.54 15.56
CA PHE A 166 17.99 -13.46 16.34
C PHE A 166 16.80 -12.77 17.04
N CYS A 167 16.20 -11.78 16.38
CA CYS A 167 15.09 -10.99 16.92
C CYS A 167 13.74 -11.47 16.43
N ASN A 168 12.63 -10.97 17.02
CA ASN A 168 11.29 -11.20 16.53
C ASN A 168 10.98 -10.35 15.28
N TRP A 169 9.86 -10.66 14.61
CA TRP A 169 9.46 -9.95 13.38
C TRP A 169 9.14 -8.48 13.63
N GLU A 170 8.53 -8.12 14.75
CA GLU A 170 8.20 -6.74 15.10
C GLU A 170 9.46 -5.87 15.20
N ASP A 171 10.50 -6.37 15.85
CA ASP A 171 11.79 -5.69 15.93
C ASP A 171 12.44 -5.57 14.55
N ALA A 172 12.47 -6.67 13.76
CA ALA A 172 13.03 -6.63 12.41
C ALA A 172 12.33 -5.58 11.53
N LEU A 173 10.99 -5.57 11.51
CA LEU A 173 10.20 -4.60 10.76
C LEU A 173 10.50 -3.16 11.20
N ARG A 174 10.53 -2.92 12.50
CA ARG A 174 10.81 -1.61 13.06
C ARG A 174 12.24 -1.13 12.73
N TYR A 175 13.25 -1.94 12.97
CA TYR A 175 14.66 -1.54 12.75
C TYR A 175 14.96 -1.34 11.28
N VAL A 176 14.52 -2.25 10.41
CA VAL A 176 14.71 -2.12 8.96
C VAL A 176 13.88 -0.97 8.39
N GLY A 177 12.66 -0.78 8.87
CA GLY A 177 11.82 0.37 8.50
C GLY A 177 12.45 1.72 8.83
N LEU A 178 13.22 1.78 9.92
CA LEU A 178 14.02 2.95 10.31
C LEU A 178 15.38 3.04 9.61
N GLY A 179 15.77 2.01 8.85
CA GLY A 179 17.07 1.95 8.16
C GLY A 179 18.26 1.57 9.01
N LEU A 180 18.03 1.06 10.24
CA LEU A 180 19.12 0.79 11.20
C LEU A 180 19.98 -0.43 10.85
N ASP A 181 19.59 -1.20 9.84
CA ASP A 181 20.35 -2.27 9.20
C ASP A 181 21.36 -1.76 8.16
N LEU A 182 21.32 -0.48 7.82
CA LEU A 182 22.17 0.15 6.81
C LEU A 182 23.18 1.08 7.45
N GLU A 183 24.20 1.44 6.67
CA GLU A 183 25.09 2.52 7.04
C GLU A 183 24.34 3.86 7.01
N LYS A 184 24.65 4.75 7.97
CA LYS A 184 24.11 6.10 8.00
C LYS A 184 24.35 6.80 6.67
N TYR A 185 23.38 7.65 6.29
CA TYR A 185 23.40 8.42 5.04
C TYR A 185 23.27 7.57 3.76
N THR A 186 22.84 6.31 3.88
CA THR A 186 22.29 5.56 2.75
C THR A 186 20.86 6.00 2.53
N SER A 187 20.55 6.54 1.34
CA SER A 187 19.17 6.93 1.01
C SER A 187 18.31 5.71 0.73
N LEU A 188 17.28 5.49 1.56
CA LEU A 188 16.29 4.44 1.38
C LEU A 188 15.07 4.89 0.58
N SER A 189 14.76 6.17 0.63
CA SER A 189 13.67 6.76 -0.10
C SER A 189 14.02 8.19 -0.46
N GLU A 190 13.76 8.51 -1.70
CA GLU A 190 13.67 9.87 -2.17
C GLU A 190 12.21 10.13 -2.40
N THR A 191 11.67 11.15 -1.76
CA THR A 191 10.27 11.50 -1.95
C THR A 191 10.17 12.92 -2.47
N ASP A 192 9.51 13.05 -3.61
CA ASP A 192 9.12 14.35 -4.17
C ASP A 192 7.66 14.69 -3.81
N THR A 193 6.98 13.79 -3.10
CA THR A 193 5.58 13.95 -2.75
C THR A 193 5.44 14.39 -1.30
N TYR A 194 4.77 15.51 -1.07
CA TYR A 194 4.43 15.98 0.26
C TYR A 194 3.54 14.95 0.99
N SER A 195 3.90 14.65 2.23
CA SER A 195 3.08 13.89 3.17
C SER A 195 3.35 14.40 4.58
N GLU A 196 2.30 14.62 5.37
CA GLU A 196 2.41 15.04 6.78
C GLU A 196 3.09 13.99 7.67
N THR A 197 3.20 12.76 7.20
CA THR A 197 3.82 11.63 7.89
C THR A 197 5.13 11.17 7.24
N MET A 198 5.72 11.99 6.34
CA MET A 198 6.98 11.63 5.70
C MET A 198 8.11 11.44 6.72
N LEU A 199 8.86 10.37 6.55
CA LEU A 199 10.00 10.07 7.40
C LEU A 199 11.29 10.61 6.75
N VAL A 200 11.95 11.54 7.43
CA VAL A 200 13.29 12.04 7.08
C VAL A 200 14.21 11.85 8.28
N ASN A 201 15.35 11.20 8.07
CA ASN A 201 16.35 10.95 9.10
C ASN A 201 17.68 10.55 8.43
N ASN A 202 18.65 10.09 9.19
CA ASN A 202 19.97 9.68 8.64
C ASN A 202 19.92 8.51 7.63
N TYR A 203 18.77 7.92 7.39
CA TYR A 203 18.55 6.77 6.47
C TYR A 203 17.53 7.05 5.39
N HIS A 204 16.76 8.11 5.52
CA HIS A 204 15.72 8.53 4.58
C HIS A 204 15.95 9.98 4.19
N SER A 205 16.31 10.22 2.95
CA SER A 205 16.63 11.55 2.44
C SER A 205 15.52 12.15 1.60
N LEU A 206 15.56 13.47 1.49
CA LEU A 206 14.88 14.25 0.47
C LEU A 206 15.86 14.61 -0.65
N THR A 207 15.36 14.84 -1.84
CA THR A 207 16.18 15.35 -2.94
C THR A 207 16.67 16.76 -2.63
N SER A 208 17.78 17.16 -3.26
CA SER A 208 18.33 18.53 -3.10
C SER A 208 17.42 19.62 -3.62
N THR A 209 16.45 19.25 -4.45
CA THR A 209 15.48 20.17 -5.06
C THR A 209 14.13 20.18 -4.34
N TYR A 210 13.95 19.28 -3.36
CA TYR A 210 12.69 19.23 -2.62
C TYR A 210 12.46 20.51 -1.83
N THR A 211 11.30 21.10 -2.03
CA THR A 211 10.77 22.23 -1.25
C THR A 211 9.29 21.95 -0.98
N PRO A 212 8.83 22.09 0.27
CA PRO A 212 7.42 21.90 0.58
C PRO A 212 6.53 22.86 -0.20
N GLU A 213 5.38 22.39 -0.65
CA GLU A 213 4.34 23.27 -1.16
C GLU A 213 3.76 24.12 -0.02
N ASN A 214 3.33 25.34 -0.34
CA ASN A 214 2.63 26.23 0.60
C ASN A 214 3.41 26.55 1.89
N LEU A 215 4.71 26.87 1.78
CA LEU A 215 5.46 27.43 2.90
C LEU A 215 4.80 28.74 3.37
N THR A 216 4.53 28.82 4.66
CA THR A 216 3.89 29.96 5.33
C THR A 216 4.86 30.57 6.32
N THR A 217 5.12 31.85 6.20
CA THR A 217 5.93 32.62 7.16
C THR A 217 5.15 32.78 8.47
N LEU A 218 5.80 32.51 9.58
CA LEU A 218 5.27 32.73 10.91
C LEU A 218 5.46 34.22 11.29
N ASP A 219 4.38 34.83 11.80
CA ASP A 219 4.44 36.18 12.29
C ASP A 219 5.34 36.31 13.55
N GLU A 220 5.77 37.53 13.90
CA GLU A 220 6.67 37.78 15.04
C GLU A 220 6.11 37.29 16.39
N GLU A 221 4.82 37.14 16.50
CA GLU A 221 4.19 36.58 17.71
C GLU A 221 4.46 35.07 17.87
N TYR A 222 4.74 34.35 16.78
CA TYR A 222 5.00 32.92 16.78
C TYR A 222 6.48 32.55 16.61
N SER A 223 7.34 33.46 16.22
CA SER A 223 8.78 33.23 15.99
C SER A 223 9.68 34.23 16.68
N ILE A 224 10.97 33.92 16.90
CA ILE A 224 11.91 34.79 17.63
C ILE A 224 13.01 35.28 16.70
N ASP A 225 13.66 34.43 15.97
CA ASP A 225 14.88 34.74 15.22
C ASP A 225 14.61 34.88 13.73
N GLY A 226 14.05 36.04 13.31
CA GLY A 226 13.79 36.32 11.91
C GLY A 226 12.57 35.59 11.33
N GLU A 227 12.48 35.56 10.01
CA GLU A 227 11.37 34.94 9.28
C GLU A 227 11.49 33.42 9.31
N GLN A 228 10.72 32.79 10.18
CA GLN A 228 10.59 31.32 10.21
C GLN A 228 9.43 30.89 9.31
N GLN A 229 9.61 29.82 8.56
CA GLN A 229 8.59 29.28 7.66
C GLN A 229 8.25 27.83 8.05
N MET A 230 6.99 27.45 7.86
CA MET A 230 6.52 26.07 7.99
C MET A 230 5.61 25.70 6.81
N ALA A 231 5.46 24.41 6.53
CA ALA A 231 4.42 23.93 5.60
C ALA A 231 3.04 24.35 6.11
N GLY A 232 2.12 24.73 5.21
CA GLY A 232 0.89 25.44 5.57
C GLY A 232 0.04 24.78 6.66
N THR A 233 -0.17 23.47 6.58
CA THR A 233 -0.93 22.72 7.61
C THR A 233 -0.20 22.69 8.95
N ALA A 234 1.12 22.52 8.95
CA ALA A 234 1.94 22.53 10.16
C ALA A 234 2.01 23.95 10.76
N ALA A 235 2.10 24.99 9.92
CA ALA A 235 2.07 26.39 10.40
C ALA A 235 0.78 26.71 11.15
N GLU A 236 -0.37 26.34 10.58
CA GLU A 236 -1.68 26.55 11.23
C GLU A 236 -1.83 25.74 12.52
N ALA A 237 -1.32 24.53 12.56
CA ALA A 237 -1.32 23.71 13.76
C ALA A 237 -0.41 24.32 14.85
N PHE A 238 0.76 24.81 14.47
CA PHE A 238 1.71 25.43 15.38
C PHE A 238 1.16 26.75 15.97
N LYS A 239 0.53 27.61 15.15
CA LYS A 239 -0.13 28.83 15.63
C LYS A 239 -1.17 28.52 16.70
N ARG A 240 -2.05 27.52 16.45
CA ARG A 240 -3.04 27.08 17.45
C ARG A 240 -2.40 26.58 18.75
N LEU A 241 -1.31 25.84 18.65
CA LEU A 241 -0.55 25.35 19.81
C LEU A 241 -0.02 26.50 20.64
N VAL A 242 0.61 27.50 20.00
CA VAL A 242 1.18 28.69 20.67
C VAL A 242 0.08 29.54 21.30
N ASP A 243 -1.04 29.78 20.59
CA ASP A 243 -2.18 30.54 21.09
C ASP A 243 -2.79 29.92 22.35
N ASP A 244 -2.92 28.58 22.37
CA ASP A 244 -3.49 27.88 23.52
C ASP A 244 -2.50 27.84 24.70
N ALA A 245 -1.20 27.65 24.42
CA ALA A 245 -0.15 27.80 25.43
C ALA A 245 -0.18 29.19 26.08
N TYR A 246 -0.27 30.22 25.27
CA TYR A 246 -0.32 31.61 25.74
C TYR A 246 -1.54 31.88 26.65
N LYS A 247 -2.72 31.35 26.32
CA LYS A 247 -3.92 31.48 27.17
C LYS A 247 -3.75 30.86 28.55
N GLU A 248 -2.90 29.85 28.65
CA GLU A 248 -2.56 29.16 29.89
C GLU A 248 -1.34 29.76 30.60
N GLY A 249 -0.73 30.83 30.03
CA GLY A 249 0.39 31.58 30.62
C GLY A 249 1.78 31.03 30.22
N TYR A 250 1.87 30.21 29.17
CA TYR A 250 3.14 29.68 28.68
C TYR A 250 3.55 30.37 27.37
N HIS A 251 4.77 30.92 27.34
CA HIS A 251 5.26 31.73 26.23
C HIS A 251 6.24 30.93 25.36
N ILE A 252 5.72 30.25 24.37
CA ILE A 252 6.45 29.38 23.43
C ILE A 252 6.54 30.07 22.08
N LYS A 253 7.71 30.04 21.44
CA LYS A 253 7.93 30.51 20.06
C LYS A 253 8.82 29.60 19.26
N ALA A 254 8.68 29.62 17.94
CA ALA A 254 9.60 28.99 17.02
C ALA A 254 10.95 29.66 17.04
N ARG A 255 12.02 28.88 17.13
CA ARG A 255 13.39 29.33 16.99
C ARG A 255 13.97 28.97 15.63
N SER A 256 13.69 27.76 15.15
CA SER A 256 14.10 27.27 13.84
C SER A 256 12.99 26.38 13.27
N ALA A 257 12.62 26.61 12.03
CA ALA A 257 11.58 25.82 11.37
C ALA A 257 12.08 25.31 10.01
N TYR A 258 11.44 25.62 8.88
CA TYR A 258 11.91 25.19 7.57
C TYR A 258 13.35 25.63 7.32
N ARG A 259 14.12 24.72 6.76
CA ARG A 259 15.50 24.97 6.29
C ARG A 259 15.70 24.23 4.97
N SER A 260 15.98 24.97 3.91
CA SER A 260 16.25 24.41 2.59
C SER A 260 17.49 23.51 2.58
N TYR A 261 17.66 22.72 1.53
CA TYR A 261 18.88 21.93 1.32
C TYR A 261 20.13 22.80 1.33
N ALA A 262 20.09 23.97 0.65
CA ALA A 262 21.22 24.89 0.57
C ALA A 262 21.60 25.46 1.94
N GLU A 263 20.63 25.91 2.72
CA GLU A 263 20.83 26.40 4.08
C GLU A 263 21.38 25.30 5.01
N GLN A 264 20.92 24.03 4.82
CA GLN A 264 21.46 22.90 5.57
C GLN A 264 22.95 22.64 5.22
N VAL A 265 23.39 22.87 3.97
CA VAL A 265 24.81 22.83 3.59
C VAL A 265 25.60 23.86 4.38
N GLU A 266 25.13 25.11 4.41
CA GLU A 266 25.79 26.19 5.16
C GLU A 266 25.90 25.88 6.65
N VAL A 267 24.83 25.40 7.26
CA VAL A 267 24.79 24.97 8.66
C VAL A 267 25.80 23.84 8.91
N TYR A 268 25.77 22.81 8.07
CA TYR A 268 26.66 21.65 8.20
C TYR A 268 28.13 22.08 8.13
N ASP A 269 28.49 22.88 7.12
CA ASP A 269 29.85 23.35 6.89
C ASP A 269 30.35 24.27 8.02
N LEU A 270 29.48 25.13 8.53
CA LEU A 270 29.80 25.99 9.67
C LEU A 270 30.12 25.18 10.94
N TYR A 271 29.26 24.17 11.25
CA TYR A 271 29.47 23.33 12.42
C TYR A 271 30.70 22.40 12.25
N LEU A 272 30.91 21.91 11.02
CA LEU A 272 32.12 21.12 10.70
C LEU A 272 33.39 21.93 10.93
N ALA A 273 33.45 23.17 10.45
CA ALA A 273 34.57 24.06 10.63
C ALA A 273 34.77 24.46 12.10
N THR A 274 33.68 24.62 12.86
CA THR A 274 33.74 25.09 14.24
C THR A 274 34.05 23.99 15.24
N TYR A 275 33.45 22.82 15.10
CA TYR A 275 33.47 21.75 16.11
C TYR A 275 34.10 20.44 15.60
N GLY A 276 34.33 20.32 14.29
CA GLY A 276 34.93 19.13 13.66
C GLY A 276 33.98 17.97 13.41
N GLN A 277 34.50 16.95 12.69
CA GLN A 277 33.75 15.82 12.18
C GLN A 277 32.97 15.04 13.26
N ASN A 278 33.61 14.76 14.39
CA ASN A 278 33.02 13.99 15.48
C ASN A 278 31.75 14.67 16.06
N TYR A 279 31.68 15.98 16.02
CA TYR A 279 30.51 16.73 16.48
C TYR A 279 29.38 16.65 15.45
N VAL A 280 29.66 16.97 14.18
CA VAL A 280 28.61 16.94 13.14
C VAL A 280 28.02 15.56 12.95
N ASP A 281 28.81 14.49 13.01
CA ASP A 281 28.32 13.10 12.89
C ASP A 281 27.32 12.71 13.98
N ARG A 282 27.30 13.43 15.08
CA ARG A 282 26.42 13.16 16.22
C ARG A 282 25.21 14.11 16.31
N PHE A 283 25.39 15.36 15.91
CA PHE A 283 24.45 16.43 16.25
C PHE A 283 23.90 17.20 15.04
N VAL A 284 24.48 17.03 13.85
CA VAL A 284 24.07 17.81 12.67
C VAL A 284 23.73 16.88 11.53
N ALA A 285 22.50 16.90 11.09
CA ALA A 285 22.08 16.11 9.92
C ALA A 285 22.81 16.60 8.65
N LYS A 286 23.21 15.68 7.78
CA LYS A 286 23.71 16.03 6.45
C LYS A 286 22.61 16.67 5.61
N PRO A 287 22.96 17.51 4.61
CA PRO A 287 21.99 18.04 3.65
C PRO A 287 21.15 16.92 2.99
N GLY A 288 19.85 17.12 2.91
CA GLY A 288 18.89 16.12 2.44
C GLY A 288 18.39 15.17 3.53
N PHE A 289 19.06 15.05 4.67
CA PHE A 289 18.70 14.16 5.79
C PHE A 289 18.14 14.92 7.01
N SER A 290 17.89 16.22 6.87
CA SER A 290 17.33 17.06 7.94
C SER A 290 15.81 17.11 7.84
N GLU A 291 15.14 16.87 8.97
CA GLU A 291 13.69 17.02 9.10
C GLU A 291 13.22 18.46 8.83
N HIS A 292 14.06 19.46 9.05
CA HIS A 292 13.77 20.86 8.76
C HIS A 292 13.45 21.12 7.28
N GLN A 293 13.98 20.31 6.35
CA GLN A 293 13.69 20.45 4.93
C GLN A 293 12.23 20.04 4.59
N THR A 294 11.54 19.30 5.46
CA THR A 294 10.13 18.96 5.27
C THR A 294 9.18 20.13 5.49
N GLY A 295 9.60 21.16 6.22
CA GLY A 295 8.71 22.22 6.70
C GLY A 295 7.71 21.78 7.78
N LEU A 296 7.81 20.52 8.26
CA LEU A 296 6.90 19.94 9.27
C LEU A 296 7.50 19.97 10.68
N CYS A 297 8.78 20.29 10.81
CA CYS A 297 9.53 20.28 12.06
C CYS A 297 9.77 21.71 12.52
N VAL A 298 9.78 21.92 13.84
CA VAL A 298 10.04 23.19 14.48
C VAL A 298 10.82 22.99 15.78
N ASP A 299 11.92 23.71 15.92
CA ASP A 299 12.59 23.88 17.20
C ASP A 299 11.91 25.01 17.96
N VAL A 300 11.55 24.77 19.20
CA VAL A 300 10.83 25.73 20.05
C VAL A 300 11.68 26.19 21.24
N MET A 301 11.35 27.34 21.75
CA MET A 301 11.92 27.87 22.98
C MET A 301 10.89 28.68 23.77
N SER A 302 11.19 28.86 25.06
CA SER A 302 10.47 29.84 25.89
C SER A 302 11.06 31.25 25.69
N THR A 303 10.21 32.25 25.75
CA THR A 303 10.67 33.64 25.83
C THR A 303 11.01 34.08 27.25
N ASP A 304 10.64 33.27 28.24
CA ASP A 304 10.74 33.64 29.65
C ASP A 304 12.00 33.05 30.33
N THR A 305 12.62 32.03 29.71
CA THR A 305 13.82 31.36 30.22
C THR A 305 14.79 30.93 29.13
N SER A 306 16.09 30.95 29.44
CA SER A 306 17.14 30.44 28.58
C SER A 306 17.35 28.91 28.68
N THR A 307 16.72 28.28 29.69
CA THR A 307 16.80 26.80 29.95
C THR A 307 15.45 26.16 29.67
N PHE A 308 15.05 26.13 28.39
CA PHE A 308 13.75 25.59 27.95
C PHE A 308 13.47 24.20 28.51
N ALA A 309 14.46 23.36 28.48
CA ALA A 309 14.34 21.97 28.89
C ALA A 309 13.92 21.74 30.37
N ASP A 310 14.11 22.74 31.24
CA ASP A 310 13.74 22.70 32.67
C ASP A 310 12.57 23.63 32.98
N SER A 311 11.89 24.15 31.94
CA SER A 311 10.80 25.11 32.08
C SER A 311 9.42 24.45 32.19
N ASP A 312 8.46 25.25 32.68
CA ASP A 312 7.06 24.85 32.69
C ASP A 312 6.49 24.80 31.27
N GLU A 313 6.99 25.62 30.34
CA GLU A 313 6.65 25.60 28.92
C GLU A 313 7.05 24.26 28.27
N TYR A 314 8.23 23.71 28.57
CA TYR A 314 8.61 22.38 28.10
C TYR A 314 7.67 21.29 28.61
N THR A 315 7.32 21.36 29.89
CA THR A 315 6.37 20.43 30.50
C THR A 315 5.00 20.54 29.84
N TRP A 316 4.54 21.76 29.58
CA TRP A 316 3.27 21.98 28.91
C TRP A 316 3.26 21.44 27.47
N ILE A 317 4.26 21.80 26.67
CA ILE A 317 4.31 21.36 25.25
C ILE A 317 4.43 19.85 25.14
N ARG A 318 5.21 19.21 25.99
CA ARG A 318 5.34 17.75 26.03
C ARG A 318 4.01 17.05 26.30
N ASN A 319 3.17 17.63 27.12
CA ASN A 319 1.86 17.07 27.49
C ASN A 319 0.73 17.44 26.50
N ASN A 320 0.95 18.39 25.60
CA ASN A 320 -0.11 18.94 24.78
C ASN A 320 0.16 18.90 23.26
N ALA A 321 1.42 18.86 22.80
CA ALA A 321 1.80 18.97 21.39
C ALA A 321 1.08 17.94 20.49
N TYR A 322 0.85 16.74 20.96
CA TYR A 322 0.15 15.68 20.22
C TYR A 322 -1.29 16.06 19.83
N LYS A 323 -1.95 16.93 20.60
CA LYS A 323 -3.32 17.43 20.30
C LYS A 323 -3.37 18.28 19.04
N TYR A 324 -2.22 18.81 18.63
CA TYR A 324 -2.01 19.65 17.44
C TYR A 324 -1.29 18.89 16.33
N GLY A 325 -1.04 17.58 16.50
CA GLY A 325 -0.37 16.74 15.53
C GLY A 325 1.16 16.73 15.62
N PHE A 326 1.75 17.34 16.65
CA PHE A 326 3.20 17.33 16.87
C PHE A 326 3.62 16.25 17.85
N ILE A 327 4.79 15.67 17.61
CA ILE A 327 5.45 14.72 18.49
C ILE A 327 6.82 15.28 18.92
N GLU A 328 7.24 14.97 20.12
CA GLU A 328 8.60 15.24 20.56
C GLU A 328 9.57 14.29 19.85
N ARG A 329 10.50 14.85 19.07
CA ARG A 329 11.43 14.06 18.27
C ARG A 329 12.66 13.64 19.06
N TYR A 330 13.20 14.51 19.86
CA TYR A 330 14.39 14.29 20.68
C TYR A 330 14.06 14.59 22.14
N GLN A 331 14.13 13.55 22.95
CA GLN A 331 14.07 13.71 24.41
C GLN A 331 15.44 14.16 24.94
N LYS A 332 15.47 14.82 26.08
CA LYS A 332 16.70 15.28 26.75
C LYS A 332 17.71 14.16 26.95
#